data_75b49afc5d889be8c6a00b494aae6bf3
#
_entry.id   75b49afc5d889be8c6a00b494aae6bf3
#
_cell.length_a   1.000
_cell.length_b   1.000
_cell.length_c   1.000
_cell.angle_alpha   90.00
_cell.angle_beta   90.00
_cell.angle_gamma   90.00
#
_symmetry.space_group_name_H-M   'P 1'
#
loop_
_entity.id
_entity.type
_entity.pdbx_description
1 polymer ?
#
loop_
_entity_poly.entity_id
_entity_poly.type
_entity_poly.pdbx_seq_one_letter_code
_entity_poly.pdbx_strand_id
1 'polypeptide(L)' 'VSMWVAVAHQVVGAILVATVAAALHRLGRAAA' A
#
# COMPACT_ATOMS: atom_id res chain seq x y z
N VAL A 1 -3.21 -23.01 -0.71
CA VAL A 1 -3.62 -21.80 0.01
C VAL A 1 -5.08 -21.49 -0.29
N SER A 2 -5.84 -21.09 0.73
CA SER A 2 -7.24 -20.72 0.56
C SER A 2 -7.37 -19.48 -0.32
N MET A 3 -8.38 -19.47 -1.15
CA MET A 3 -8.71 -18.30 -1.98
C MET A 3 -8.91 -17.05 -1.11
N TRP A 4 -9.55 -17.22 0.04
CA TRP A 4 -9.79 -16.10 0.96
C TRP A 4 -8.48 -15.55 1.55
N VAL A 5 -7.55 -16.43 1.86
CA VAL A 5 -6.23 -16.03 2.35
C VAL A 5 -5.47 -15.25 1.26
N ALA A 6 -5.53 -15.73 0.03
CA ALA A 6 -4.90 -15.05 -1.09
C ALA A 6 -5.49 -13.66 -1.32
N VAL A 7 -6.82 -13.56 -1.28
CA VAL A 7 -7.52 -12.28 -1.44
C VAL A 7 -7.16 -11.33 -0.30
N ALA A 8 -7.16 -11.81 0.94
CA ALA A 8 -6.81 -10.99 2.09
C ALA A 8 -5.38 -10.48 1.99
N HIS A 9 -4.45 -11.34 1.59
CA HIS A 9 -3.06 -10.96 1.40
C HIS A 9 -2.93 -9.85 0.34
N GLN A 10 -3.65 -10.00 -0.75
CA GLN A 10 -3.62 -9.02 -1.84
C GLN A 10 -4.18 -7.67 -1.39
N VAL A 11 -5.28 -7.66 -0.66
CA VAL A 11 -5.89 -6.43 -0.17
C VAL A 11 -4.95 -5.71 0.81
N VAL A 12 -4.40 -6.44 1.77
CA VAL A 12 -3.48 -5.87 2.75
C VAL A 12 -2.23 -5.32 2.06
N GLY A 13 -1.69 -6.07 1.11
CA GLY A 13 -0.52 -5.62 0.34
C GLY A 13 -0.80 -4.35 -0.45
N ALA A 14 -1.96 -4.28 -1.09
CA ALA A 14 -2.36 -3.11 -1.87
C ALA A 14 -2.48 -1.87 -0.98
N ILE A 15 -3.10 -2.01 0.18
CA ILE A 15 -3.24 -0.91 1.14
C ILE A 15 -1.87 -0.44 1.62
N LEU A 16 -0.98 -1.37 1.92
CA LEU A 16 0.37 -1.07 2.38
C LEU A 16 1.15 -0.29 1.34
N VAL A 17 1.15 -0.76 0.11
CA VAL A 17 1.83 -0.10 -1.00
C VAL A 17 1.25 1.29 -1.23
N ALA A 18 -0.06 1.42 -1.23
CA ALA A 18 -0.72 2.71 -1.42
C ALA A 18 -0.35 3.69 -0.31
N THR A 19 -0.27 3.21 0.94
CA THR A 19 0.11 4.05 2.08
C THR A 19 1.54 4.55 1.95
N VAL A 20 2.47 3.67 1.59
CA VAL A 20 3.87 4.04 1.38
C VAL A 20 4.01 5.02 0.23
N ALA A 21 3.33 4.76 -0.88
CA ALA A 21 3.36 5.65 -2.04
C ALA A 21 2.82 7.04 -1.70
N ALA A 22 1.72 7.10 -0.95
CA ALA A 22 1.15 8.37 -0.51
C ALA A 22 2.09 9.13 0.41
N ALA A 23 2.74 8.42 1.34
CA ALA A 23 3.69 9.03 2.26
C ALA A 23 4.89 9.63 1.51
N LEU A 24 5.46 8.88 0.57
CA LEU A 24 6.57 9.35 -0.24
C LEU A 24 6.16 10.56 -1.08
N HIS A 25 4.97 10.52 -1.64
CA HIS A 25 4.46 11.62 -2.46
C HIS A 25 4.31 12.91 -1.64
N ARG A 26 3.78 12.80 -0.42
CA ARG A 26 3.62 13.95 0.47
C ARG A 26 4.96 14.52 0.91
N LEU A 27 5.92 13.66 1.25
CA LEU A 27 7.26 14.10 1.63
C LEU A 27 7.97 14.80 0.47
N GLY A 28 7.83 14.26 -0.74
CA GLY A 28 8.40 14.90 -1.91
C GLY A 28 7.81 16.27 -2.19
N ARG A 29 6.50 16.43 -2.02
CA ARG A 29 5.84 17.71 -2.20
C ARG A 29 6.24 18.72 -1.12
N ALA A 30 6.38 18.26 0.11
CA ALA A 30 6.80 19.11 1.22
C ALA A 30 8.24 19.56 1.07
N ALA A 31 9.09 18.73 0.47
CA ALA A 31 10.49 19.03 0.25
C ALA A 31 10.72 19.92 -0.97
N ALA A 32 9.77 19.93 -1.89
CA ALA A 32 9.88 20.77 -3.11
C ALA A 32 9.63 22.27 -2.83
#